data_e7af45f5e9f97b51ff7d3e20c2be45fa
#
_entry.id   e7af45f5e9f97b51ff7d3e20c2be45fa
#
_cell.length_a   1.000
_cell.length_b   1.000
_cell.length_c   1.000
_cell.angle_alpha   90.00
_cell.angle_beta   90.00
_cell.angle_gamma   90.00
#
_symmetry.space_group_name_H-M   'P 1'
#
loop_
_entity.id
_entity.type
_entity.pdbx_description
1 polymer ?
#
loop_
_entity_poly.entity_id
_entity_poly.type
_entity_poly.pdbx_seq_one_letter_code
_entity_poly.pdbx_strand_id
1 'polypeptide(L)'
;EPDVPELTRTARTMTIERLNMPIMGPVVVLLNEYKTADGGIANRSRVYVLKDLPDGRVRAIQHFFTDAPTYDRKPVTAAMATAMKPEAFRLVPGCDLFFTFDAKAGRYTGGMPPRTCVYEHATDGFVYAEYDQFVWPRATWYRDRSVKIASGATRGSIDGFAYLRFGKLP
;
A
#
# COMPACT_ATOMS: atom_id res chain seq x y z
N GLU A 1 13.38 -8.37 16.91
CA GLU A 1 12.97 -7.16 16.17
C GLU A 1 14.22 -6.56 15.54
N PRO A 2 14.19 -6.16 14.26
CA PRO A 2 15.32 -5.41 13.73
C PRO A 2 15.40 -4.07 14.47
N ASP A 3 16.59 -3.69 14.93
CA ASP A 3 16.86 -2.36 15.48
C ASP A 3 16.60 -1.32 14.39
N VAL A 4 15.46 -0.63 14.49
CA VAL A 4 15.08 0.42 13.56
C VAL A 4 15.04 1.73 14.33
N PRO A 5 15.79 2.76 13.90
CA PRO A 5 15.79 4.05 14.57
C PRO A 5 14.36 4.59 14.72
N GLU A 6 14.04 5.07 15.91
CA GLU A 6 12.77 5.73 16.18
C GLU A 6 12.75 7.06 15.41
N LEU A 7 11.90 7.14 14.42
CA LEU A 7 11.75 8.34 13.62
C LEU A 7 10.65 9.22 14.20
N THR A 8 11.01 10.39 14.69
CA THR A 8 10.08 11.47 14.99
C THR A 8 9.37 11.89 13.70
N ARG A 9 8.10 11.48 13.54
CA ARG A 9 7.32 11.75 12.34
C ARG A 9 5.91 12.18 12.64
N THR A 10 5.40 12.93 11.70
CA THR A 10 3.96 13.23 11.60
C THR A 10 3.18 11.92 11.81
N ALA A 11 2.40 11.87 12.87
CA ALA A 11 1.59 10.71 13.17
C ALA A 11 0.70 10.36 11.96
N ARG A 12 0.63 9.07 11.63
CA ARG A 12 -0.21 8.57 10.53
C ARG A 12 -1.17 7.54 11.08
N THR A 13 -2.35 7.52 10.52
CA THR A 13 -3.37 6.49 10.77
C THR A 13 -3.58 5.71 9.49
N MET A 14 -3.76 4.40 9.62
CA MET A 14 -4.12 3.51 8.51
C MET A 14 -5.42 2.79 8.85
N THR A 15 -6.36 2.78 7.92
CA THR A 15 -7.53 1.91 7.99
C THR A 15 -7.47 0.86 6.89
N ILE A 16 -7.86 -0.36 7.22
CA ILE A 16 -8.02 -1.47 6.28
C ILE A 16 -9.42 -2.02 6.47
N GLU A 17 -10.26 -1.89 5.46
CA GLU A 17 -11.67 -2.26 5.50
C GLU A 17 -11.97 -3.26 4.39
N ARG A 18 -12.70 -4.34 4.73
CA ARG A 18 -13.17 -5.30 3.73
C ARG A 18 -14.33 -4.68 2.94
N LEU A 19 -14.27 -4.83 1.61
CA LEU A 19 -15.31 -4.38 0.69
C LEU A 19 -16.14 -5.57 0.20
N ASN A 20 -17.43 -5.36 0.03
CA ASN A 20 -18.31 -6.32 -0.63
C ASN A 20 -18.34 -6.04 -2.13
N MET A 21 -17.33 -6.52 -2.86
CA MET A 21 -17.16 -6.32 -4.31
C MET A 21 -16.83 -7.64 -5.00
N PRO A 22 -17.77 -8.59 -5.07
CA PRO A 22 -17.53 -9.95 -5.59
C PRO A 22 -17.11 -9.95 -7.07
N ILE A 23 -17.47 -8.92 -7.83
CA ILE A 23 -17.05 -8.76 -9.22
C ILE A 23 -15.54 -8.55 -9.38
N MET A 24 -14.86 -8.00 -8.37
CA MET A 24 -13.41 -7.82 -8.37
C MET A 24 -12.66 -9.05 -7.86
N GLY A 25 -13.25 -9.78 -6.92
CA GLY A 25 -12.64 -10.98 -6.35
C GLY A 25 -13.23 -11.41 -5.01
N PRO A 26 -12.76 -12.53 -4.46
CA PRO A 26 -13.32 -13.13 -3.24
C PRO A 26 -13.02 -12.33 -1.96
N VAL A 27 -11.88 -11.65 -1.94
CA VAL A 27 -11.47 -10.79 -0.83
C VAL A 27 -10.95 -9.48 -1.38
N VAL A 28 -11.71 -8.42 -1.15
CA VAL A 28 -11.36 -7.06 -1.58
C VAL A 28 -11.22 -6.19 -0.33
N VAL A 29 -10.15 -5.42 -0.25
CA VAL A 29 -9.90 -4.52 0.88
C VAL A 29 -9.57 -3.11 0.39
N LEU A 30 -10.10 -2.12 1.10
CA LEU A 30 -9.75 -0.72 0.97
C LEU A 30 -8.71 -0.37 2.03
N LEU A 31 -7.60 0.17 1.61
CA LEU A 31 -6.59 0.74 2.50
C LEU A 31 -6.60 2.25 2.34
N ASN A 32 -6.77 2.95 3.46
CA ASN A 32 -6.57 4.39 3.54
C ASN A 32 -5.43 4.70 4.52
N GLU A 33 -4.54 5.57 4.14
CA GLU A 33 -3.50 6.14 4.99
C GLU A 33 -3.72 7.64 5.11
N TYR A 34 -3.75 8.13 6.33
CA TYR A 34 -3.99 9.54 6.67
C TYR A 34 -2.80 10.13 7.39
N LYS A 35 -2.50 11.40 7.11
CA LYS A 35 -1.63 12.22 7.93
C LYS A 35 -2.47 12.92 9.00
N THR A 36 -2.27 12.56 10.24
CA THR A 36 -3.09 13.05 11.35
C THR A 36 -2.96 14.55 11.56
N ALA A 37 -1.76 15.12 11.34
CA ALA A 37 -1.51 16.56 11.49
C ALA A 37 -2.20 17.45 10.43
N ASP A 38 -2.60 16.84 9.30
CA ASP A 38 -3.19 17.60 8.17
C ASP A 38 -4.72 17.52 8.18
N GLY A 39 -5.35 17.35 9.35
CA GLY A 39 -6.82 17.31 9.49
C GLY A 39 -7.47 16.08 8.85
N GLY A 40 -6.76 14.98 8.70
CA GLY A 40 -7.30 13.73 8.14
C GLY A 40 -7.31 13.66 6.62
N ILE A 41 -6.51 14.48 5.94
CA ILE A 41 -6.33 14.37 4.49
C ILE A 41 -5.68 13.03 4.18
N ALA A 42 -6.30 12.23 3.31
CA ALA A 42 -5.74 10.97 2.87
C ALA A 42 -4.41 11.20 2.14
N ASN A 43 -3.37 10.51 2.61
CA ASN A 43 -2.09 10.48 1.92
C ASN A 43 -2.13 9.45 0.79
N ARG A 44 -2.91 8.38 0.99
CA ARG A 44 -3.04 7.27 0.06
C ARG A 44 -4.37 6.56 0.26
N SER A 45 -5.05 6.25 -0.84
CA SER A 45 -6.18 5.32 -0.88
C SER A 45 -5.92 4.29 -1.96
N ARG A 46 -6.06 3.00 -1.64
CA ARG A 46 -5.82 1.89 -2.56
C ARG A 46 -6.83 0.77 -2.31
N VAL A 47 -7.19 0.08 -3.37
CA VAL A 47 -7.99 -1.15 -3.27
C VAL A 47 -7.09 -2.33 -3.61
N TYR A 48 -7.13 -3.36 -2.80
CA TYR A 48 -6.41 -4.60 -3.04
C TYR A 48 -7.38 -5.77 -3.18
N VAL A 49 -7.16 -6.57 -4.21
CA VAL A 49 -7.82 -7.87 -4.35
C VAL A 49 -6.83 -8.93 -3.89
N LEU A 50 -7.17 -9.63 -2.80
CA LEU A 50 -6.31 -10.68 -2.24
C LEU A 50 -6.63 -12.01 -2.91
N LYS A 51 -5.59 -12.74 -3.30
CA LYS A 51 -5.69 -14.01 -3.99
C LYS A 51 -4.63 -14.98 -3.48
N ASP A 52 -5.07 -16.13 -3.02
CA ASP A 52 -4.16 -17.23 -2.69
C ASP A 52 -3.53 -17.80 -3.96
N LEU A 53 -2.25 -18.09 -3.89
CA LEU A 53 -1.48 -18.70 -4.95
C LEU A 53 -1.24 -20.19 -4.63
N PRO A 54 -1.06 -21.05 -5.66
CA PRO A 54 -0.81 -22.48 -5.47
C PRO A 54 0.46 -22.80 -4.66
N ASP A 55 1.42 -21.88 -4.61
CA ASP A 55 2.67 -22.00 -3.85
C ASP A 55 2.55 -21.56 -2.38
N GLY A 56 1.33 -21.28 -1.90
CA GLY A 56 1.05 -20.85 -0.52
C GLY A 56 1.28 -19.36 -0.24
N ARG A 57 1.67 -18.58 -1.23
CA ARG A 57 1.74 -17.13 -1.11
C ARG A 57 0.38 -16.47 -1.28
N VAL A 58 0.24 -15.27 -0.77
CA VAL A 58 -0.89 -14.38 -1.07
C VAL A 58 -0.43 -13.28 -2.02
N ARG A 59 -1.12 -13.13 -3.13
CA ARG A 59 -0.96 -11.99 -4.04
C ARG A 59 -1.99 -10.92 -3.69
N ALA A 60 -1.54 -9.70 -3.42
CA ALA A 60 -2.39 -8.54 -3.27
C ALA A 60 -2.30 -7.71 -4.56
N ILE A 61 -3.31 -7.84 -5.41
CA ILE A 61 -3.42 -7.15 -6.69
C ILE A 61 -3.83 -5.71 -6.41
N GLN A 62 -2.92 -4.78 -6.68
CA GLN A 62 -3.12 -3.38 -6.35
C GLN A 62 -3.92 -2.65 -7.43
N HIS A 63 -4.99 -1.99 -7.01
CA HIS A 63 -5.81 -1.13 -7.84
C HIS A 63 -5.71 0.31 -7.36
N PHE A 64 -5.52 1.21 -8.32
CA PHE A 64 -5.53 2.65 -8.12
C PHE A 64 -6.88 3.20 -8.54
N PHE A 65 -7.34 4.26 -7.92
CA PHE A 65 -8.49 4.98 -8.43
C PHE A 65 -8.13 5.68 -9.73
N THR A 66 -9.03 5.61 -10.72
CA THR A 66 -8.82 6.24 -12.03
C THR A 66 -8.68 7.75 -11.92
N ASP A 67 -9.45 8.35 -10.99
CA ASP A 67 -9.36 9.76 -10.63
C ASP A 67 -8.49 9.96 -9.38
N ALA A 68 -7.23 9.52 -9.45
CA ALA A 68 -6.27 9.54 -8.34
C ALA A 68 -6.10 10.91 -7.66
N PRO A 69 -6.00 12.05 -8.37
CA PRO A 69 -5.88 13.36 -7.72
C PRO A 69 -7.03 13.69 -6.77
N THR A 70 -8.23 13.22 -7.06
CA THR A 70 -9.41 13.41 -6.22
C THR A 70 -9.38 12.48 -5.00
N TYR A 71 -9.06 11.21 -5.20
CA TYR A 71 -9.14 10.19 -4.16
C TYR A 71 -7.88 10.08 -3.29
N ASP A 72 -6.72 10.51 -3.78
CA ASP A 72 -5.50 10.57 -2.96
C ASP A 72 -5.51 11.71 -1.93
N ARG A 73 -6.47 12.63 -2.01
CA ARG A 73 -6.62 13.75 -1.06
C ARG A 73 -7.89 13.69 -0.22
N LYS A 74 -8.90 12.96 -0.68
CA LYS A 74 -10.17 12.80 0.04
C LYS A 74 -10.27 11.38 0.60
N PRO A 75 -10.71 11.22 1.85
CA PRO A 75 -10.97 9.89 2.38
C PRO A 75 -12.02 9.17 1.54
N VAL A 76 -11.72 7.99 1.07
CA VAL A 76 -12.68 7.11 0.42
C VAL A 76 -13.26 6.18 1.48
N THR A 77 -14.57 6.23 1.70
CA THR A 77 -15.21 5.29 2.63
C THR A 77 -15.45 3.94 1.94
N ALA A 78 -15.61 2.88 2.72
CA ALA A 78 -15.97 1.57 2.19
C ALA A 78 -17.28 1.60 1.39
N ALA A 79 -18.27 2.37 1.84
CA ALA A 79 -19.53 2.55 1.13
C ALA A 79 -19.35 3.23 -0.24
N MET A 80 -18.53 4.29 -0.30
CA MET A 80 -18.19 4.96 -1.56
C MET A 80 -17.49 4.00 -2.53
N ALA A 81 -16.44 3.30 -2.06
CA ALA A 81 -15.70 2.36 -2.89
C ALA A 81 -16.58 1.22 -3.41
N THR A 82 -17.45 0.67 -2.56
CA THR A 82 -18.39 -0.41 -2.95
C THR A 82 -19.42 0.04 -3.99
N ALA A 83 -19.82 1.31 -3.96
CA ALA A 83 -20.76 1.88 -4.94
C ALA A 83 -20.11 2.22 -6.30
N MET A 84 -18.79 2.19 -6.38
CA MET A 84 -18.07 2.49 -7.63
C MET A 84 -18.16 1.33 -8.62
N LYS A 85 -18.20 1.69 -9.90
CA LYS A 85 -18.08 0.70 -10.98
C LYS A 85 -16.64 0.22 -11.14
N PRO A 86 -16.40 -0.98 -11.70
CA PRO A 86 -15.04 -1.50 -11.91
C PRO A 86 -14.11 -0.56 -12.68
N GLU A 87 -14.64 0.24 -13.59
CA GLU A 87 -13.88 1.21 -14.40
C GLU A 87 -13.29 2.37 -13.57
N ALA A 88 -13.80 2.58 -12.36
CA ALA A 88 -13.21 3.54 -11.41
C ALA A 88 -11.86 3.07 -10.84
N PHE A 89 -11.48 1.82 -11.11
CA PHE A 89 -10.26 1.22 -10.64
C PHE A 89 -9.38 0.81 -11.82
N ARG A 90 -8.10 1.15 -11.76
CA ARG A 90 -7.13 0.74 -12.76
C ARG A 90 -6.02 -0.08 -12.16
N LEU A 91 -5.58 -1.08 -12.88
CA LEU A 91 -4.36 -1.83 -12.59
C LEU A 91 -3.15 -1.05 -13.10
N VAL A 92 -2.07 -1.10 -12.32
CA VAL A 92 -0.74 -0.72 -12.82
C VAL A 92 0.07 -2.01 -12.87
N PRO A 93 0.43 -2.49 -14.06
CA PRO A 93 1.17 -3.74 -14.22
C PRO A 93 2.45 -3.74 -13.38
N GLY A 94 2.74 -4.87 -12.73
CA GLY A 94 3.95 -5.04 -11.92
C GLY A 94 3.89 -4.44 -10.51
N CYS A 95 2.79 -3.78 -10.11
CA CYS A 95 2.64 -3.16 -8.78
C CYS A 95 1.99 -4.09 -7.73
N ASP A 96 1.81 -5.35 -8.04
CA ASP A 96 1.25 -6.32 -7.09
C ASP A 96 2.23 -6.61 -5.96
N LEU A 97 1.68 -6.88 -4.78
CA LEU A 97 2.43 -7.32 -3.62
C LEU A 97 2.30 -8.83 -3.46
N PHE A 98 3.37 -9.47 -3.02
CA PHE A 98 3.39 -10.91 -2.76
C PHE A 98 3.82 -11.14 -1.33
N PHE A 99 3.05 -11.94 -0.60
CA PHE A 99 3.26 -12.22 0.82
C PHE A 99 3.42 -13.71 1.08
N THR A 100 4.38 -14.04 1.95
CA THR A 100 4.57 -15.38 2.49
C THR A 100 4.30 -15.37 3.99
N PHE A 101 3.59 -16.36 4.50
CA PHE A 101 3.36 -16.50 5.94
C PHE A 101 4.57 -17.14 6.61
N ASP A 102 5.14 -16.45 7.58
CA ASP A 102 6.17 -16.98 8.48
C ASP A 102 5.52 -17.45 9.78
N ALA A 103 5.30 -18.75 9.90
CA ALA A 103 4.66 -19.36 11.05
C ALA A 103 5.46 -19.15 12.36
N LYS A 104 6.79 -19.10 12.28
CA LYS A 104 7.65 -18.87 13.44
C LYS A 104 7.52 -17.46 13.97
N ALA A 105 7.42 -16.49 13.10
CA ALA A 105 7.26 -15.08 13.45
C ALA A 105 5.79 -14.67 13.61
N GLY A 106 4.82 -15.53 13.24
CA GLY A 106 3.39 -15.26 13.31
C GLY A 106 2.95 -14.07 12.43
N ARG A 107 3.57 -13.91 11.27
CA ARG A 107 3.34 -12.76 10.38
C ARG A 107 3.44 -13.11 8.91
N TYR A 108 2.82 -12.28 8.08
CA TYR A 108 3.13 -12.22 6.66
C TYR A 108 4.32 -11.29 6.40
N THR A 109 5.20 -11.69 5.50
CA THR A 109 6.33 -10.91 5.02
C THR A 109 6.24 -10.84 3.51
N GLY A 110 6.35 -9.65 2.94
CA GLY A 110 6.27 -9.49 1.51
C GLY A 110 6.50 -8.08 1.02
N GLY A 111 6.21 -7.88 -0.25
CA GLY A 111 6.39 -6.61 -0.93
C GLY A 111 6.24 -6.74 -2.44
N MET A 112 6.67 -5.73 -3.15
CA MET A 112 6.75 -5.74 -4.62
C MET A 112 8.02 -6.46 -5.07
N PRO A 113 7.95 -7.26 -6.16
CA PRO A 113 9.16 -7.71 -6.81
C PRO A 113 10.02 -6.52 -7.27
N PRO A 114 11.35 -6.61 -7.16
CA PRO A 114 12.23 -5.49 -7.46
C PRO A 114 12.03 -4.93 -8.87
N ARG A 115 11.86 -3.62 -9.00
CA ARG A 115 11.77 -2.88 -10.27
C ARG A 115 10.63 -3.28 -11.21
N THR A 116 9.58 -3.97 -10.71
CA THR A 116 8.44 -4.37 -11.55
C THR A 116 7.35 -3.31 -11.62
N CYS A 117 7.17 -2.52 -10.58
CA CYS A 117 6.16 -1.46 -10.52
C CYS A 117 6.72 -0.17 -11.13
N VAL A 118 6.59 -0.02 -12.44
CA VAL A 118 7.05 1.16 -13.18
C VAL A 118 5.86 2.01 -13.59
N TYR A 119 5.94 3.31 -13.34
CA TYR A 119 4.92 4.28 -13.75
C TYR A 119 5.51 5.65 -14.02
N GLU A 120 4.79 6.47 -14.77
CA GLU A 120 5.14 7.86 -15.00
C GLU A 120 4.66 8.72 -13.84
N HIS A 121 5.58 9.44 -13.22
CA HIS A 121 5.28 10.39 -12.16
C HIS A 121 5.25 11.80 -12.75
N ALA A 122 4.25 12.61 -12.37
CA ALA A 122 3.98 13.92 -12.97
C ALA A 122 5.17 14.90 -12.97
N THR A 123 6.09 14.80 -11.99
CA THR A 123 7.24 15.72 -11.85
C THR A 123 8.58 15.05 -12.08
N ASP A 124 8.65 13.72 -12.02
CA ASP A 124 9.93 12.99 -11.96
C ASP A 124 10.17 12.10 -13.19
N GLY A 125 9.21 12.08 -14.13
CA GLY A 125 9.25 11.16 -15.25
C GLY A 125 9.04 9.71 -14.81
N PHE A 126 9.67 8.76 -15.50
CA PHE A 126 9.52 7.35 -15.15
C PHE A 126 10.26 6.99 -13.86
N VAL A 127 9.51 6.36 -12.97
CA VAL A 127 10.00 5.84 -11.70
C VAL A 127 9.59 4.38 -11.54
N TYR A 128 10.33 3.63 -10.71
CA TYR A 128 9.83 2.38 -10.17
C TYR A 128 9.63 2.48 -8.65
N ALA A 129 8.59 1.81 -8.16
CA ALA A 129 8.35 1.70 -6.74
C ALA A 129 9.11 0.52 -6.13
N GLU A 130 9.62 0.71 -4.91
CA GLU A 130 10.09 -0.34 -4.02
C GLU A 130 9.22 -0.33 -2.78
N TYR A 131 8.75 -1.50 -2.38
CA TYR A 131 7.82 -1.65 -1.27
C TYR A 131 8.03 -2.99 -0.56
N ASP A 132 8.24 -2.92 0.76
CA ASP A 132 8.30 -4.07 1.65
C ASP A 132 7.33 -3.89 2.81
N GLN A 133 6.72 -4.99 3.25
CA GLN A 133 5.74 -4.96 4.33
C GLN A 133 5.81 -6.20 5.20
N PHE A 134 5.62 -5.99 6.50
CA PHE A 134 5.33 -7.02 7.49
C PHE A 134 3.91 -6.81 7.99
N VAL A 135 3.13 -7.89 8.09
CA VAL A 135 1.74 -7.85 8.56
C VAL A 135 1.53 -8.87 9.67
N TRP A 136 1.21 -8.40 10.86
CA TRP A 136 0.77 -9.20 12.02
C TRP A 136 -0.73 -9.02 12.23
N PRO A 137 -1.38 -9.84 13.06
CA PRO A 137 -2.81 -9.67 13.36
C PRO A 137 -3.18 -8.30 13.96
N ARG A 138 -2.24 -7.62 14.61
CA ARG A 138 -2.46 -6.34 15.31
C ARG A 138 -1.49 -5.23 14.91
N ALA A 139 -0.65 -5.45 13.93
CA ALA A 139 0.32 -4.45 13.49
C ALA A 139 0.66 -4.63 12.02
N THR A 140 1.07 -3.55 11.39
CA THR A 140 1.72 -3.60 10.08
C THR A 140 2.86 -2.60 10.03
N TRP A 141 3.96 -3.02 9.44
CA TRP A 141 5.09 -2.17 9.16
C TRP A 141 5.36 -2.21 7.68
N TYR A 142 5.50 -1.06 7.06
CA TYR A 142 5.90 -1.00 5.66
C TYR A 142 6.93 0.11 5.43
N ARG A 143 7.66 -0.01 4.36
CA ARG A 143 8.49 1.03 3.80
C ARG A 143 8.26 1.10 2.31
N ASP A 144 8.26 2.31 1.77
CA ASP A 144 8.13 2.54 0.34
C ASP A 144 9.01 3.70 -0.10
N ARG A 145 9.44 3.63 -1.34
CA ARG A 145 10.08 4.73 -2.05
C ARG A 145 9.86 4.59 -3.53
N SER A 146 9.95 5.71 -4.24
CA SER A 146 10.07 5.72 -5.69
C SER A 146 11.51 6.05 -6.08
N VAL A 147 12.02 5.38 -7.11
CA VAL A 147 13.36 5.60 -7.64
C VAL A 147 13.23 6.09 -9.07
N LYS A 148 13.83 7.24 -9.38
CA LYS A 148 13.88 7.80 -10.74
C LYS A 148 14.75 6.91 -11.62
N ILE A 149 14.20 6.42 -12.73
CA ILE A 149 14.93 5.51 -13.63
C ILE A 149 16.14 6.21 -14.24
N ALA A 150 15.98 7.48 -14.63
CA ALA A 150 17.03 8.23 -15.31
C ALA A 150 18.25 8.56 -14.43
N SER A 151 18.07 8.75 -13.12
CA SER A 151 19.13 9.25 -12.23
C SER A 151 19.44 8.34 -11.04
N GLY A 152 18.60 7.35 -10.75
CA GLY A 152 18.69 6.56 -9.52
C GLY A 152 18.31 7.32 -8.24
N ALA A 153 17.93 8.60 -8.35
CA ALA A 153 17.53 9.39 -7.19
C ALA A 153 16.25 8.87 -6.57
N THR A 154 16.18 8.83 -5.26
CA THR A 154 15.02 8.35 -4.51
C THR A 154 14.08 9.49 -4.14
N ARG A 155 12.78 9.20 -4.09
CA ARG A 155 11.72 10.08 -3.61
C ARG A 155 10.78 9.33 -2.67
N GLY A 156 10.22 10.05 -1.70
CA GLY A 156 9.22 9.51 -0.78
C GLY A 156 9.79 8.57 0.28
N SER A 157 11.09 8.29 0.21
CA SER A 157 11.72 7.52 1.27
C SER A 157 11.82 8.34 2.55
N ILE A 158 11.66 7.65 3.62
CA ILE A 158 12.10 8.08 4.94
C ILE A 158 13.63 7.95 4.97
N ASP A 159 14.33 8.85 5.67
CA ASP A 159 15.77 8.77 5.84
C ASP A 159 16.19 7.34 6.19
N GLY A 160 17.14 6.79 5.43
CA GLY A 160 17.58 5.41 5.57
C GLY A 160 16.58 4.34 5.11
N PHE A 161 15.50 4.69 4.38
CA PHE A 161 14.48 3.74 3.93
C PHE A 161 13.87 2.95 5.10
N ALA A 162 13.56 3.65 6.18
CA ALA A 162 13.03 3.05 7.41
C ALA A 162 11.55 2.64 7.31
N TYR A 163 11.13 1.73 8.19
CA TYR A 163 9.75 1.26 8.25
C TYR A 163 8.83 2.26 8.96
N LEU A 164 7.68 2.55 8.36
CA LEU A 164 6.52 3.11 9.04
C LEU A 164 5.83 2.00 9.82
N ARG A 165 5.50 2.26 11.09
CA ARG A 165 4.95 1.27 12.00
C ARG A 165 3.54 1.67 12.43
N PHE A 166 2.60 0.75 12.27
CA PHE A 166 1.21 0.91 12.68
C PHE A 166 0.84 -0.21 13.62
N GLY A 167 0.39 0.13 14.81
CA GLY A 167 -0.25 -0.79 15.74
C GLY A 167 -1.77 -0.66 15.68
N LYS A 168 -2.50 -1.73 16.00
CA LYS A 168 -3.95 -1.65 16.12
C LYS A 168 -4.29 -0.81 17.36
N LEU A 169 -5.14 0.19 17.19
CA LEU A 169 -5.71 0.92 18.31
C LEU A 169 -6.52 -0.03 19.21
N PRO A 170 -6.55 0.22 20.51
CA PRO A 170 -7.32 -0.56 21.47
C PRO A 170 -8.81 -0.57 21.13
#